data_154593c1163588e5e44ac8f7e2afc09c
#
_entry.id   154593c1163588e5e44ac8f7e2afc09c
#
_cell.length_a   1.000
_cell.length_b   1.000
_cell.length_c   1.000
_cell.angle_alpha   90.00
_cell.angle_beta   90.00
_cell.angle_gamma   90.00
#
_symmetry.space_group_name_H-M   'P 1'
#
loop_
_entity.id
_entity.type
_entity.pdbx_description
1 polymer ?
#
loop_
_entity_poly.entity_id
_entity_poly.type
_entity_poly.pdbx_seq_one_letter_code
_entity_poly.pdbx_strand_id
1 'polypeptide(L)'
;RELSKLGYNVHGEIIDFSKFGVPQRRKRFILVGVAEGDPAVFFKKVVANRIDFLKKRNIRPKVTVNQALSDLRKSNGETESIDFKHFKEGVYSKPRSNYQKLLREGVESEAPDSHRFANHADDTASRFRYILEKCRRDANIDNKTREKFKLKKRCIVPMDGRKVSPTLTTLPDDYIHYCEPRILTVREYARLQSFDDWFEFRGKYTTGGKERCHDVPGIPK
;
A
#
# COMPACT_ATOMS: atom_id res chain seq x y z
N ARG A 1 -21.14 -9.88 -22.92
CA ARG A 1 -21.95 -9.99 -24.14
C ARG A 1 -21.08 -9.87 -25.40
N GLU A 2 -20.20 -8.86 -25.52
CA GLU A 2 -19.38 -8.69 -26.74
C GLU A 2 -18.41 -9.85 -26.97
N LEU A 3 -17.69 -10.32 -25.93
CA LEU A 3 -16.81 -11.47 -26.06
C LEU A 3 -17.55 -12.73 -26.49
N SER A 4 -18.76 -12.97 -25.98
CA SER A 4 -19.56 -14.14 -26.37
C SER A 4 -20.02 -14.07 -27.85
N LYS A 5 -20.29 -12.88 -28.36
CA LYS A 5 -20.59 -12.68 -29.79
C LYS A 5 -19.41 -12.99 -30.71
N LEU A 6 -18.19 -12.84 -30.18
CA LEU A 6 -16.94 -13.16 -30.88
C LEU A 6 -16.54 -14.64 -30.73
N GLY A 7 -17.42 -15.48 -30.17
CA GLY A 7 -17.17 -16.92 -30.04
C GLY A 7 -16.42 -17.35 -28.78
N TYR A 8 -16.15 -16.46 -27.80
CA TYR A 8 -15.50 -16.81 -26.56
C TYR A 8 -16.48 -17.40 -25.54
N ASN A 9 -16.06 -18.48 -24.88
CA ASN A 9 -16.68 -18.96 -23.65
C ASN A 9 -16.26 -18.02 -22.51
N VAL A 10 -17.21 -17.47 -21.78
CA VAL A 10 -16.94 -16.39 -20.82
C VAL A 10 -17.44 -16.77 -19.42
N HIS A 11 -16.60 -16.57 -18.40
CA HIS A 11 -16.97 -16.71 -17.01
C HIS A 11 -16.37 -15.57 -16.18
N GLY A 12 -17.10 -15.08 -15.17
CA GLY A 12 -16.66 -13.99 -14.32
C GLY A 12 -16.93 -14.25 -12.85
N GLU A 13 -15.96 -13.94 -12.01
CA GLU A 13 -16.08 -14.03 -10.55
C GLU A 13 -15.55 -12.78 -9.84
N ILE A 14 -16.02 -12.56 -8.60
CA ILE A 14 -15.47 -11.55 -7.71
C ILE A 14 -14.39 -12.20 -6.85
N ILE A 15 -13.15 -11.77 -7.05
CA ILE A 15 -11.99 -12.21 -6.25
C ILE A 15 -11.72 -11.22 -5.12
N ASP A 16 -11.61 -11.73 -3.89
CA ASP A 16 -11.14 -10.99 -2.74
C ASP A 16 -9.64 -11.22 -2.54
N PHE A 17 -8.82 -10.28 -3.01
CA PHE A 17 -7.36 -10.37 -2.96
C PHE A 17 -6.79 -10.44 -1.54
N SER A 18 -7.52 -9.97 -0.52
CA SER A 18 -7.08 -10.11 0.87
C SER A 18 -6.94 -11.57 1.33
N LYS A 19 -7.56 -12.51 0.61
CA LYS A 19 -7.43 -13.96 0.86
C LYS A 19 -6.23 -14.59 0.16
N PHE A 20 -5.49 -13.80 -0.63
CA PHE A 20 -4.33 -14.23 -1.42
C PHE A 20 -2.98 -13.75 -0.84
N GLY A 21 -2.95 -13.35 0.41
CA GLY A 21 -1.75 -12.78 1.02
C GLY A 21 -1.52 -11.30 0.72
N VAL A 22 -2.40 -10.66 -0.05
CA VAL A 22 -2.35 -9.23 -0.29
C VAL A 22 -2.84 -8.48 0.95
N PRO A 23 -2.03 -7.58 1.56
CA PRO A 23 -2.39 -6.90 2.80
C PRO A 23 -3.39 -5.74 2.59
N GLN A 24 -4.34 -5.92 1.67
CA GLN A 24 -5.36 -4.93 1.33
C GLN A 24 -6.72 -5.57 1.12
N ARG A 25 -7.77 -4.99 1.66
CA ARG A 25 -9.17 -5.36 1.36
C ARG A 25 -9.51 -4.87 -0.05
N ARG A 26 -9.35 -5.75 -1.05
CA ARG A 26 -9.54 -5.41 -2.45
C ARG A 26 -10.32 -6.50 -3.17
N LYS A 27 -11.59 -6.24 -3.43
CA LYS A 27 -12.43 -7.10 -4.26
C LYS A 27 -12.43 -6.57 -5.69
N ARG A 28 -12.28 -7.45 -6.66
CA ARG A 28 -12.34 -7.12 -8.08
C ARG A 28 -13.14 -8.18 -8.82
N PHE A 29 -13.99 -7.73 -9.72
CA PHE A 29 -14.60 -8.59 -10.72
C PHE A 29 -13.56 -8.90 -11.78
N ILE A 30 -13.31 -10.17 -12.01
CA ILE A 30 -12.42 -10.68 -13.05
C ILE A 30 -13.26 -11.43 -14.05
N LEU A 31 -13.16 -11.05 -15.32
CA LEU A 31 -13.83 -11.70 -16.45
C LEU A 31 -12.78 -12.42 -17.27
N VAL A 32 -12.99 -13.71 -17.54
CA VAL A 32 -12.11 -14.54 -18.36
C VAL A 32 -12.88 -15.04 -19.57
N GLY A 33 -12.33 -14.84 -20.75
CA GLY A 33 -12.84 -15.41 -22.01
C GLY A 33 -11.78 -16.34 -22.60
N VAL A 34 -12.19 -17.53 -23.00
CA VAL A 34 -11.34 -18.51 -23.69
C VAL A 34 -11.99 -18.91 -25.02
N ALA A 35 -11.17 -19.11 -26.06
CA ALA A 35 -11.67 -19.54 -27.35
C ALA A 35 -12.25 -20.96 -27.27
N GLU A 36 -11.58 -21.85 -26.51
CA GLU A 36 -11.99 -23.22 -26.32
C GLU A 36 -11.92 -23.63 -24.84
N GLY A 37 -12.81 -24.51 -24.40
CA GLY A 37 -12.83 -25.06 -23.05
C GLY A 37 -13.70 -24.27 -22.07
N ASP A 38 -13.57 -24.60 -20.77
CA ASP A 38 -14.34 -23.99 -19.67
C ASP A 38 -13.52 -22.90 -18.96
N PRO A 39 -13.89 -21.61 -19.07
CA PRO A 39 -13.19 -20.52 -18.40
C PRO A 39 -13.25 -20.59 -16.86
N ALA A 40 -14.21 -21.33 -16.28
CA ALA A 40 -14.28 -21.51 -14.82
C ALA A 40 -13.07 -22.28 -14.26
N VAL A 41 -12.38 -23.08 -15.10
CA VAL A 41 -11.15 -23.80 -14.73
C VAL A 41 -10.07 -22.81 -14.30
N PHE A 42 -9.98 -21.61 -14.90
CA PHE A 42 -9.06 -20.57 -14.48
C PHE A 42 -9.21 -20.23 -12.99
N PHE A 43 -10.43 -19.96 -12.54
CA PHE A 43 -10.70 -19.58 -11.14
C PHE A 43 -10.39 -20.73 -10.18
N LYS A 44 -10.71 -21.97 -10.54
CA LYS A 44 -10.35 -23.17 -9.74
C LYS A 44 -8.84 -23.30 -9.58
N LYS A 45 -8.09 -23.12 -10.67
CA LYS A 45 -6.61 -23.13 -10.64
C LYS A 45 -6.03 -21.98 -9.82
N VAL A 46 -6.56 -20.75 -9.94
CA VAL A 46 -6.13 -19.61 -9.16
C VAL A 46 -6.30 -19.86 -7.66
N VAL A 47 -7.43 -20.44 -7.25
CA VAL A 47 -7.69 -20.77 -5.83
C VAL A 47 -6.76 -21.88 -5.34
N ALA A 48 -6.55 -22.93 -6.12
CA ALA A 48 -5.64 -24.02 -5.76
C ALA A 48 -4.19 -23.53 -5.64
N ASN A 49 -3.69 -22.82 -6.67
CA ASN A 49 -2.33 -22.30 -6.69
C ASN A 49 -2.06 -21.33 -5.53
N ARG A 50 -3.06 -20.52 -5.12
CA ARG A 50 -2.96 -19.66 -3.95
C ARG A 50 -2.61 -20.45 -2.69
N ILE A 51 -3.30 -21.58 -2.45
CA ILE A 51 -3.10 -22.40 -1.25
C ILE A 51 -1.66 -22.90 -1.21
N ASP A 52 -1.18 -23.47 -2.32
CA ASP A 52 0.18 -23.99 -2.43
C ASP A 52 1.25 -22.91 -2.31
N PHE A 53 1.04 -21.77 -2.98
CA PHE A 53 1.94 -20.63 -2.92
C PHE A 53 2.12 -20.12 -1.48
N LEU A 54 1.01 -19.88 -0.79
CA LEU A 54 1.03 -19.34 0.58
C LEU A 54 1.64 -20.38 1.57
N LYS A 55 1.31 -21.65 1.41
CA LYS A 55 1.83 -22.73 2.23
C LYS A 55 3.35 -22.89 2.05
N LYS A 56 3.86 -22.93 0.83
CA LYS A 56 5.30 -23.02 0.53
C LYS A 56 6.11 -21.89 1.15
N ARG A 57 5.54 -20.70 1.25
CA ARG A 57 6.18 -19.49 1.81
C ARG A 57 5.86 -19.25 3.28
N ASN A 58 5.05 -20.11 3.90
CA ASN A 58 4.56 -19.93 5.26
C ASN A 58 3.94 -18.53 5.48
N ILE A 59 3.13 -18.06 4.51
CA ILE A 59 2.41 -16.80 4.56
C ILE A 59 0.94 -17.10 4.85
N ARG A 60 0.37 -16.38 5.79
CA ARG A 60 -1.07 -16.47 6.10
C ARG A 60 -1.89 -15.82 4.96
N PRO A 61 -3.10 -16.32 4.67
CA PRO A 61 -3.97 -15.71 3.65
C PRO A 61 -4.26 -14.23 3.91
N LYS A 62 -4.40 -13.84 5.18
CA LYS A 62 -4.59 -12.45 5.59
C LYS A 62 -3.30 -11.92 6.20
N VAL A 63 -2.58 -11.11 5.43
CA VAL A 63 -1.40 -10.38 5.89
C VAL A 63 -1.84 -9.04 6.48
N THR A 64 -1.39 -8.72 7.69
CA THR A 64 -1.73 -7.45 8.34
C THR A 64 -0.82 -6.31 7.89
N VAL A 65 -1.26 -5.06 8.10
CA VAL A 65 -0.45 -3.86 7.81
C VAL A 65 0.90 -3.93 8.53
N ASN A 66 0.92 -4.33 9.82
CA ASN A 66 2.17 -4.48 10.56
C ASN A 66 3.09 -5.55 9.98
N GLN A 67 2.53 -6.68 9.50
CA GLN A 67 3.33 -7.72 8.83
C GLN A 67 3.89 -7.27 7.49
N ALA A 68 3.23 -6.31 6.84
CA ALA A 68 3.70 -5.76 5.57
C ALA A 68 4.74 -4.64 5.75
N LEU A 69 4.63 -3.81 6.80
CA LEU A 69 5.33 -2.52 6.87
C LEU A 69 6.31 -2.37 8.05
N SER A 70 6.37 -3.31 9.00
CA SER A 70 7.13 -3.09 10.24
C SER A 70 8.64 -2.96 10.04
N ASP A 71 9.19 -3.43 8.94
CA ASP A 71 10.59 -3.24 8.57
C ASP A 71 10.88 -1.92 7.84
N LEU A 72 9.83 -1.14 7.51
CA LEU A 72 9.90 0.17 6.83
C LEU A 72 9.61 1.35 7.77
N ARG A 73 9.52 1.16 9.06
CA ARG A 73 9.22 2.25 9.99
C ARG A 73 10.32 3.31 10.00
N LYS A 74 9.93 4.58 10.13
CA LYS A 74 10.87 5.68 10.37
C LYS A 74 11.76 5.43 11.60
N SER A 75 11.18 4.81 12.64
CA SER A 75 11.89 4.43 13.87
C SER A 75 13.00 3.38 13.68
N ASN A 76 13.08 2.72 12.53
CA ASN A 76 14.17 1.79 12.20
C ASN A 76 15.46 2.51 11.77
N GLY A 77 15.37 3.79 11.41
CA GLY A 77 16.44 4.64 10.94
C GLY A 77 16.06 5.44 9.71
N GLU A 78 16.76 6.53 9.51
CA GLU A 78 16.57 7.41 8.35
C GLU A 78 17.93 7.94 7.85
N THR A 79 17.99 8.25 6.57
CA THR A 79 19.15 8.88 5.91
C THR A 79 18.67 10.10 5.11
N GLU A 80 19.59 10.97 4.71
CA GLU A 80 19.26 12.06 3.79
C GLU A 80 18.87 11.50 2.42
N SER A 81 17.83 12.08 1.82
CA SER A 81 17.43 11.69 0.47
C SER A 81 18.48 12.11 -0.55
N ILE A 82 18.89 11.17 -1.41
CA ILE A 82 19.84 11.45 -2.51
C ILE A 82 19.18 12.33 -3.56
N ASP A 83 17.90 12.08 -3.85
CA ASP A 83 17.18 12.73 -4.95
C ASP A 83 16.52 14.05 -4.54
N PHE A 84 16.27 14.27 -3.26
CA PHE A 84 15.46 15.40 -2.79
C PHE A 84 16.09 16.08 -1.58
N LYS A 85 16.68 17.26 -1.78
CA LYS A 85 17.20 18.09 -0.69
C LYS A 85 16.13 18.33 0.39
N HIS A 86 16.55 18.34 1.64
CA HIS A 86 15.69 18.57 2.82
C HIS A 86 14.66 17.48 3.12
N PHE A 87 14.69 16.36 2.42
CA PHE A 87 13.89 15.19 2.75
C PHE A 87 14.75 14.06 3.29
N LYS A 88 14.13 13.21 4.11
CA LYS A 88 14.74 12.00 4.62
C LYS A 88 14.05 10.77 4.07
N GLU A 89 14.83 9.72 3.91
CA GLU A 89 14.39 8.40 3.46
C GLU A 89 14.61 7.38 4.56
N GLY A 90 13.71 6.40 4.64
CA GLY A 90 13.84 5.32 5.60
C GLY A 90 14.79 4.25 5.11
N VAL A 91 15.43 3.57 6.05
CA VAL A 91 16.26 2.39 5.80
C VAL A 91 15.50 1.11 6.20
N TYR A 92 15.90 -0.02 5.64
CA TYR A 92 15.36 -1.30 6.05
C TYR A 92 15.79 -1.69 7.47
N SER A 93 14.87 -2.25 8.24
CA SER A 93 15.29 -3.11 9.34
C SER A 93 15.24 -4.60 8.93
N LYS A 94 15.66 -5.48 9.81
CA LYS A 94 15.56 -6.93 9.59
C LYS A 94 14.09 -7.33 9.36
N PRO A 95 13.78 -8.13 8.32
CA PRO A 95 12.43 -8.62 8.07
C PRO A 95 11.85 -9.39 9.25
N ARG A 96 10.63 -9.05 9.66
CA ARG A 96 9.93 -9.64 10.81
C ARG A 96 8.80 -10.58 10.41
N SER A 97 8.50 -10.68 9.11
CA SER A 97 7.47 -11.56 8.57
C SER A 97 7.94 -12.25 7.29
N ASN A 98 7.34 -13.40 6.97
CA ASN A 98 7.64 -14.08 5.71
C ASN A 98 7.13 -13.29 4.50
N TYR A 99 6.13 -12.45 4.67
CA TYR A 99 5.68 -11.52 3.63
C TYR A 99 6.77 -10.49 3.28
N GLN A 100 7.40 -9.88 4.28
CA GLN A 100 8.53 -8.96 4.06
C GLN A 100 9.73 -9.65 3.42
N LYS A 101 10.03 -10.89 3.83
CA LYS A 101 11.09 -11.67 3.20
C LYS A 101 10.81 -11.92 1.73
N LEU A 102 9.56 -12.30 1.39
CA LEU A 102 9.13 -12.52 0.01
C LEU A 102 9.32 -11.26 -0.84
N LEU A 103 8.84 -10.10 -0.38
CA LEU A 103 8.91 -8.88 -1.18
C LEU A 103 10.32 -8.32 -1.33
N ARG A 104 11.24 -8.74 -0.46
CA ARG A 104 12.66 -8.37 -0.50
C ARG A 104 13.54 -9.39 -1.20
N GLU A 105 12.97 -10.46 -1.79
CA GLU A 105 13.75 -11.40 -2.59
C GLU A 105 14.41 -10.67 -3.78
N GLY A 106 15.74 -10.85 -3.93
CA GLY A 106 16.53 -10.20 -4.99
C GLY A 106 16.87 -8.72 -4.75
N VAL A 107 16.59 -8.17 -3.57
CA VAL A 107 16.98 -6.80 -3.20
C VAL A 107 18.28 -6.83 -2.40
N GLU A 108 19.32 -6.20 -2.92
CA GLU A 108 20.64 -6.10 -2.27
C GLU A 108 20.83 -4.74 -1.55
N SER A 109 19.99 -3.74 -1.87
CA SER A 109 20.07 -2.40 -1.28
C SER A 109 19.69 -2.39 0.20
N GLU A 110 20.39 -1.60 1.00
CA GLU A 110 20.07 -1.33 2.40
C GLU A 110 18.91 -0.34 2.58
N ALA A 111 18.61 0.44 1.55
CA ALA A 111 17.51 1.40 1.54
C ALA A 111 16.46 1.01 0.48
N PRO A 112 15.16 1.08 0.85
CA PRO A 112 14.07 0.82 -0.10
C PRO A 112 13.88 1.97 -1.09
N ASP A 113 13.72 1.64 -2.38
CA ASP A 113 13.32 2.63 -3.39
C ASP A 113 12.02 3.34 -3.00
N SER A 114 11.93 4.63 -3.29
CA SER A 114 10.71 5.44 -3.09
C SER A 114 10.17 5.45 -1.65
N HIS A 115 11.06 5.35 -0.65
CA HIS A 115 10.71 5.37 0.77
C HIS A 115 11.00 6.72 1.44
N ARG A 116 10.76 7.81 0.73
CA ARG A 116 10.91 9.18 1.21
C ARG A 116 9.77 9.57 2.16
N PHE A 117 10.13 10.10 3.32
CA PHE A 117 9.14 10.61 4.27
C PHE A 117 8.65 11.99 3.88
N ALA A 118 7.36 12.26 4.12
CA ALA A 118 6.80 13.59 3.96
C ALA A 118 7.26 14.50 5.12
N ASN A 119 7.65 15.73 4.79
CA ASN A 119 7.94 16.78 5.77
C ASN A 119 6.63 17.40 6.27
N HIS A 120 6.09 16.85 7.35
CA HIS A 120 4.91 17.41 7.99
C HIS A 120 5.32 18.55 8.93
N ALA A 121 4.59 19.66 8.86
CA ALA A 121 4.68 20.70 9.87
C ALA A 121 4.26 20.15 11.25
N ASP A 122 4.75 20.73 12.33
CA ASP A 122 4.56 20.24 13.70
C ASP A 122 3.08 20.16 14.11
N ASP A 123 2.26 21.11 13.66
CA ASP A 123 0.81 21.09 13.88
C ASP A 123 0.14 19.89 13.18
N THR A 124 0.60 19.55 11.98
CA THR A 124 0.12 18.38 11.23
C THR A 124 0.54 17.07 11.90
N ALA A 125 1.80 16.96 12.32
CA ALA A 125 2.28 15.80 13.06
C ALA A 125 1.54 15.63 14.40
N SER A 126 1.30 16.72 15.13
CA SER A 126 0.53 16.74 16.39
C SER A 126 -0.92 16.31 16.17
N ARG A 127 -1.55 16.77 15.10
CA ARG A 127 -2.89 16.33 14.69
C ARG A 127 -2.94 14.85 14.36
N PHE A 128 -1.97 14.33 13.61
CA PHE A 128 -1.90 12.89 13.33
C PHE A 128 -1.71 12.05 14.60
N ARG A 129 -0.90 12.52 15.55
CA ARG A 129 -0.74 11.88 16.86
C ARG A 129 -2.08 11.81 17.60
N TYR A 130 -2.81 12.91 17.68
CA TYR A 130 -4.14 12.94 18.28
C TYR A 130 -5.09 11.94 17.59
N ILE A 131 -5.13 11.92 16.25
CA ILE A 131 -5.99 11.01 15.49
C ILE A 131 -5.62 9.54 15.78
N LEU A 132 -4.31 9.23 15.82
CA LEU A 132 -3.83 7.89 16.13
C LEU A 132 -4.21 7.44 17.54
N GLU A 133 -4.31 8.33 18.50
CA GLU A 133 -4.63 8.03 19.89
C GLU A 133 -6.15 7.97 20.16
N LYS A 134 -6.92 8.86 19.54
CA LYS A 134 -8.31 9.11 19.92
C LYS A 134 -9.35 8.60 18.91
N CYS A 135 -8.98 8.42 17.64
CA CYS A 135 -9.94 8.03 16.61
C CYS A 135 -9.97 6.52 16.37
N ARG A 136 -11.13 6.05 15.91
CA ARG A 136 -11.30 4.65 15.49
C ARG A 136 -10.38 4.32 14.33
N ARG A 137 -9.64 3.22 14.43
CA ARG A 137 -8.77 2.72 13.37
C ARG A 137 -9.57 2.10 12.22
N ASP A 138 -9.02 2.15 11.01
CA ASP A 138 -9.60 1.64 9.78
C ASP A 138 -11.00 2.22 9.44
N ALA A 139 -11.29 3.38 9.98
CA ALA A 139 -12.49 4.14 9.69
C ALA A 139 -12.13 5.60 9.43
N ASN A 140 -12.94 6.28 8.64
CA ASN A 140 -12.80 7.72 8.46
C ASN A 140 -13.02 8.42 9.81
N ILE A 141 -12.24 9.47 10.09
CA ILE A 141 -12.39 10.25 11.32
C ILE A 141 -13.80 10.86 11.41
N ASP A 142 -14.30 11.01 12.63
CA ASP A 142 -15.62 11.57 12.90
C ASP A 142 -15.70 13.09 12.68
N ASN A 143 -16.91 13.62 12.63
CA ASN A 143 -17.16 15.04 12.41
C ASN A 143 -16.61 15.91 13.55
N LYS A 144 -16.68 15.46 14.81
CA LYS A 144 -16.13 16.17 15.97
C LYS A 144 -14.63 16.42 15.82
N THR A 145 -13.89 15.38 15.38
CA THR A 145 -12.46 15.51 15.10
C THR A 145 -12.19 16.42 13.90
N ARG A 146 -13.05 16.40 12.86
CA ARG A 146 -12.95 17.29 11.71
C ARG A 146 -13.12 18.74 12.09
N GLU A 147 -14.14 19.04 12.87
CA GLU A 147 -14.44 20.40 13.38
C GLU A 147 -13.30 20.92 14.25
N LYS A 148 -12.84 20.10 15.20
CA LYS A 148 -11.72 20.45 16.09
C LYS A 148 -10.49 20.94 15.32
N PHE A 149 -10.14 20.30 14.21
CA PHE A 149 -8.96 20.63 13.42
C PHE A 149 -9.28 21.37 12.12
N LYS A 150 -10.53 21.84 11.93
CA LYS A 150 -11.01 22.58 10.74
C LYS A 150 -10.66 21.86 9.42
N LEU A 151 -10.84 20.54 9.36
CA LEU A 151 -10.44 19.70 8.24
C LEU A 151 -11.52 19.66 7.15
N LYS A 152 -11.17 20.13 5.96
CA LYS A 152 -12.04 20.07 4.76
C LYS A 152 -11.93 18.75 4.00
N LYS A 153 -10.86 18.01 4.20
CA LYS A 153 -10.58 16.75 3.51
C LYS A 153 -11.60 15.67 3.89
N ARG A 154 -12.20 15.00 2.89
CA ARG A 154 -13.27 14.00 3.12
C ARG A 154 -12.78 12.67 3.66
N CYS A 155 -11.59 12.22 3.23
CA CYS A 155 -11.04 10.93 3.63
C CYS A 155 -9.80 11.13 4.47
N ILE A 156 -9.84 10.69 5.73
CA ILE A 156 -8.67 10.61 6.62
C ILE A 156 -8.88 9.36 7.46
N VAL A 157 -8.07 8.34 7.24
CA VAL A 157 -8.20 7.03 7.86
C VAL A 157 -6.91 6.64 8.57
N PRO A 158 -6.89 6.61 9.91
CA PRO A 158 -5.77 6.03 10.66
C PRO A 158 -5.81 4.50 10.54
N MET A 159 -4.74 3.90 10.02
CA MET A 159 -4.69 2.45 9.78
C MET A 159 -4.57 1.64 11.08
N ASP A 160 -5.09 0.41 11.07
CA ASP A 160 -4.87 -0.58 12.14
C ASP A 160 -3.78 -1.57 11.73
N GLY A 161 -2.65 -1.54 12.43
CA GLY A 161 -1.54 -2.45 12.15
C GLY A 161 -1.87 -3.94 12.33
N ARG A 162 -2.92 -4.28 13.07
CA ARG A 162 -3.34 -5.67 13.35
C ARG A 162 -4.30 -6.22 12.31
N LYS A 163 -4.72 -5.41 11.34
CA LYS A 163 -5.69 -5.78 10.31
C LYS A 163 -5.09 -5.67 8.91
N VAL A 164 -5.78 -6.25 7.95
CA VAL A 164 -5.59 -6.01 6.52
C VAL A 164 -6.00 -4.57 6.22
N SER A 165 -5.22 -3.83 5.44
CA SER A 165 -5.50 -2.41 5.15
C SER A 165 -6.87 -2.20 4.49
N PRO A 166 -7.48 -1.04 4.64
CA PRO A 166 -8.58 -0.61 3.77
C PRO A 166 -8.18 -0.64 2.28
N THR A 167 -9.16 -0.57 1.39
CA THR A 167 -8.88 -0.35 -0.04
C THR A 167 -8.19 0.99 -0.21
N LEU A 168 -6.97 0.99 -0.73
CA LEU A 168 -6.20 2.21 -0.94
C LEU A 168 -6.78 3.05 -2.06
N THR A 169 -6.80 4.36 -1.84
CA THR A 169 -7.18 5.39 -2.83
C THR A 169 -5.93 5.92 -3.54
N THR A 170 -6.14 6.78 -4.53
CA THR A 170 -5.04 7.42 -5.28
C THR A 170 -4.41 8.60 -4.55
N LEU A 171 -5.04 9.10 -3.49
CA LEU A 171 -4.52 10.24 -2.73
C LEU A 171 -3.64 9.76 -1.57
N PRO A 172 -2.35 10.14 -1.55
CA PRO A 172 -1.38 9.61 -0.58
C PRO A 172 -1.68 10.00 0.87
N ASP A 173 -2.35 11.13 1.07
CA ASP A 173 -2.67 11.69 2.38
C ASP A 173 -4.04 11.26 2.95
N ASP A 174 -4.74 10.31 2.28
CA ASP A 174 -5.98 9.72 2.80
C ASP A 174 -5.72 8.78 3.99
N TYR A 175 -4.51 8.25 4.12
CA TYR A 175 -4.17 7.29 5.18
C TYR A 175 -3.06 7.79 6.07
N ILE A 176 -3.29 7.66 7.39
CA ILE A 176 -2.25 7.87 8.39
C ILE A 176 -1.64 6.51 8.71
N HIS A 177 -0.31 6.47 8.77
CA HIS A 177 0.45 5.27 9.11
C HIS A 177 -0.01 4.66 10.44
N TYR A 178 0.02 3.33 10.57
CA TYR A 178 -0.63 2.60 11.66
C TYR A 178 -0.05 2.88 13.06
N CYS A 179 1.20 3.37 13.18
CA CYS A 179 1.83 3.65 14.46
C CYS A 179 2.72 4.91 14.49
N GLU A 180 2.92 5.58 13.36
CA GLU A 180 3.72 6.80 13.27
C GLU A 180 2.87 7.97 12.80
N PRO A 181 3.03 9.20 13.35
CA PRO A 181 2.18 10.35 13.05
C PRO A 181 2.53 10.99 11.70
N ARG A 182 2.39 10.22 10.62
CA ARG A 182 2.69 10.61 9.24
C ARG A 182 1.79 9.87 8.24
N ILE A 183 1.79 10.35 7.01
CA ILE A 183 1.21 9.59 5.88
C ILE A 183 2.15 8.45 5.49
N LEU A 184 1.65 7.55 4.64
CA LEU A 184 2.44 6.47 4.07
C LEU A 184 3.41 7.00 3.00
N THR A 185 4.54 6.33 2.83
CA THR A 185 5.45 6.53 1.69
C THR A 185 4.97 5.77 0.45
N VAL A 186 5.56 6.07 -0.72
CA VAL A 186 5.23 5.34 -1.95
C VAL A 186 5.55 3.85 -1.81
N ARG A 187 6.71 3.50 -1.22
CA ARG A 187 7.08 2.10 -0.97
C ARG A 187 6.10 1.38 -0.04
N GLU A 188 5.60 2.05 1.00
CA GLU A 188 4.60 1.48 1.89
C GLU A 188 3.27 1.23 1.16
N TYR A 189 2.84 2.16 0.29
CA TYR A 189 1.69 1.94 -0.59
C TYR A 189 1.89 0.75 -1.52
N ALA A 190 3.07 0.63 -2.12
CA ALA A 190 3.44 -0.48 -3.00
C ALA A 190 3.40 -1.82 -2.27
N ARG A 191 3.99 -1.88 -1.07
CA ARG A 191 3.96 -3.07 -0.20
C ARG A 191 2.53 -3.52 0.14
N LEU A 192 1.63 -2.59 0.44
CA LEU A 192 0.23 -2.91 0.70
C LEU A 192 -0.53 -3.39 -0.55
N GLN A 193 0.04 -3.24 -1.73
CA GLN A 193 -0.47 -3.74 -3.00
C GLN A 193 0.34 -4.92 -3.54
N SER A 194 1.29 -5.44 -2.75
CA SER A 194 2.16 -6.57 -3.08
C SER A 194 3.09 -6.34 -4.28
N PHE A 195 3.55 -5.11 -4.49
CA PHE A 195 4.70 -4.86 -5.34
C PHE A 195 5.97 -5.32 -4.62
N ASP A 196 6.79 -6.08 -5.29
CA ASP A 196 8.10 -6.47 -4.80
C ASP A 196 9.01 -5.25 -4.65
N ASP A 197 9.97 -5.30 -3.73
CA ASP A 197 10.81 -4.14 -3.43
C ASP A 197 11.87 -3.84 -4.49
N TRP A 198 12.17 -4.80 -5.37
CA TRP A 198 13.00 -4.56 -6.55
C TRP A 198 12.30 -3.70 -7.61
N PHE A 199 10.96 -3.54 -7.52
CA PHE A 199 10.22 -2.68 -8.45
C PHE A 199 10.50 -1.21 -8.15
N GLU A 200 11.09 -0.50 -9.10
CA GLU A 200 11.41 0.92 -9.00
C GLU A 200 10.27 1.79 -9.53
N PHE A 201 9.90 2.80 -8.76
CA PHE A 201 8.90 3.79 -9.19
C PHE A 201 9.61 5.00 -9.81
N ARG A 202 9.27 5.29 -11.06
CA ARG A 202 9.81 6.43 -11.79
C ARG A 202 8.77 7.55 -11.87
N GLY A 203 9.22 8.80 -11.78
CA GLY A 203 8.38 9.98 -11.94
C GLY A 203 8.29 10.87 -10.70
N LYS A 204 7.45 11.89 -10.79
CA LYS A 204 7.28 12.89 -9.73
C LYS A 204 6.43 12.36 -8.59
N TYR A 205 6.83 12.67 -7.36
CA TYR A 205 5.99 12.42 -6.21
C TYR A 205 4.72 13.29 -6.25
N THR A 206 3.56 12.68 -6.02
CA THR A 206 2.33 13.43 -5.81
C THR A 206 2.35 13.97 -4.38
N THR A 207 2.53 15.28 -4.24
CA THR A 207 2.49 15.94 -2.94
C THR A 207 1.18 16.70 -2.79
N GLY A 208 0.47 16.48 -1.67
CA GLY A 208 -0.62 17.34 -1.24
C GLY A 208 -0.03 18.57 -0.56
N GLY A 209 -0.19 19.77 -1.12
CA GLY A 209 0.29 21.02 -0.52
C GLY A 209 0.50 22.13 -1.54
N LYS A 210 0.82 23.35 -1.04
CA LYS A 210 1.05 24.53 -1.89
C LYS A 210 2.35 24.45 -2.69
N GLU A 211 3.34 23.69 -2.21
CA GLU A 211 4.60 23.45 -2.91
C GLU A 211 4.54 22.09 -3.61
N ARG A 212 4.19 22.11 -4.88
CA ARG A 212 4.44 20.99 -5.78
C ARG A 212 5.94 21.01 -6.08
N CYS A 213 6.64 19.89 -5.89
CA CYS A 213 8.02 19.74 -6.38
C CYS A 213 8.04 19.99 -7.89
N HIS A 214 8.37 21.23 -8.28
CA HIS A 214 8.34 21.63 -9.69
C HIS A 214 9.60 21.25 -10.44
N ASP A 215 10.71 20.97 -9.75
CA ASP A 215 12.00 20.79 -10.42
C ASP A 215 12.79 19.64 -9.83
N VAL A 216 12.64 18.46 -10.43
CA VAL A 216 13.64 17.41 -10.35
C VAL A 216 14.47 17.49 -11.64
N PRO A 217 15.75 17.87 -11.60
CA PRO A 217 16.61 17.85 -12.78
C PRO A 217 16.69 16.43 -13.34
N GLY A 218 16.45 16.27 -14.63
CA GLY A 218 16.67 15.01 -15.36
C GLY A 218 15.45 14.15 -15.67
N ILE A 219 14.24 14.52 -15.28
CA ILE A 219 13.01 13.83 -15.70
C ILE A 219 12.32 14.67 -16.81
N PRO A 220 12.12 14.13 -18.03
CA PRO A 220 11.37 14.81 -19.10
C PRO A 220 9.94 15.12 -18.62
N LYS A 221 9.44 16.28 -19.06
CA LYS A 221 8.04 16.70 -18.78
C LYS A 221 7.05 15.86 -19.53
#